data_c7a9003bc79f53993824cf3cfa2d6870
#
_entry.id   c7a9003bc79f53993824cf3cfa2d6870
#
_cell.length_a   1.000
_cell.length_b   1.000
_cell.length_c   1.000
_cell.angle_alpha   90.00
_cell.angle_beta   90.00
_cell.angle_gamma   90.00
#
_symmetry.space_group_name_H-M   'P 1'
#
loop_
_entity.id
_entity.type
_entity.pdbx_description
1 polymer ?
#
loop_
_entity_poly.entity_id
_entity_poly.type
_entity_poly.pdbx_seq_one_letter_code
_entity_poly.pdbx_strand_id
1 'polypeptide(L)'
;MDERIKEHLKRLNRYYLQLTEIRKMAKEDFINDDIKYAAAERILQIIIETCLNIGNRLISLLQFEEPVKTPESYADIFIIMRNLKIIDPEFSERLVDMAKFRNRLVHLYWDIDPEVTYRILHDNVDDIKKFQDIVVDFMNKRDAGKKKE
;
A
#
# COMPACT_ATOMS: atom_id res chain seq x y z
N MET A 1 16.90 -5.55 9.35
CA MET A 1 15.59 -5.57 8.64
C MET A 1 15.63 -6.62 7.54
N ASP A 2 14.55 -7.32 7.35
CA ASP A 2 14.39 -8.30 6.26
C ASP A 2 14.67 -7.65 4.91
N GLU A 3 15.51 -8.28 4.08
CA GLU A 3 15.95 -7.69 2.81
C GLU A 3 14.81 -7.53 1.79
N ARG A 4 13.83 -8.45 1.77
CA ARG A 4 12.69 -8.33 0.87
C ARG A 4 11.80 -7.14 1.23
N ILE A 5 11.55 -6.95 2.51
CA ILE A 5 10.79 -5.79 2.99
C ILE A 5 11.53 -4.49 2.66
N LYS A 6 12.84 -4.48 2.88
CA LYS A 6 13.68 -3.32 2.57
C LYS A 6 13.61 -2.93 1.09
N GLU A 7 13.70 -3.90 0.19
CA GLU A 7 13.59 -3.66 -1.25
C GLU A 7 12.21 -3.16 -1.65
N HIS A 8 11.15 -3.75 -1.08
CA HIS A 8 9.79 -3.30 -1.33
C HIS A 8 9.56 -1.87 -0.81
N LEU A 9 10.11 -1.52 0.34
CA LEU A 9 10.02 -0.16 0.87
C LEU A 9 10.72 0.85 -0.04
N LYS A 10 11.87 0.51 -0.60
CA LYS A 10 12.57 1.38 -1.57
C LYS A 10 11.72 1.61 -2.82
N ARG A 11 11.12 0.54 -3.35
CA ARG A 11 10.23 0.62 -4.51
C ARG A 11 8.99 1.46 -4.20
N LEU A 12 8.39 1.23 -3.05
CA LEU A 12 7.21 1.97 -2.61
C LEU A 12 7.50 3.47 -2.52
N ASN A 13 8.63 3.85 -1.93
CA ASN A 13 9.01 5.25 -1.80
C ASN A 13 9.25 5.91 -3.17
N ARG A 14 9.89 5.20 -4.08
CA ARG A 14 10.13 5.70 -5.45
C ARG A 14 8.82 6.05 -6.15
N TYR A 15 7.85 5.14 -6.12
CA TYR A 15 6.57 5.37 -6.77
C TYR A 15 5.70 6.38 -6.02
N TYR A 16 5.77 6.40 -4.69
CA TYR A 16 5.12 7.43 -3.89
C TYR A 16 5.56 8.84 -4.33
N LEU A 17 6.86 9.05 -4.52
CA LEU A 17 7.37 10.34 -4.98
C LEU A 17 6.86 10.69 -6.38
N GLN A 18 6.71 9.72 -7.27
CA GLN A 18 6.11 9.96 -8.59
C GLN A 18 4.65 10.39 -8.48
N LEU A 19 3.86 9.77 -7.60
CA LEU A 19 2.47 10.18 -7.39
C LEU A 19 2.38 11.58 -6.78
N THR A 20 3.28 11.96 -5.88
CA THR A 20 3.28 13.31 -5.32
C THR A 20 3.52 14.37 -6.40
N GLU A 21 4.30 14.05 -7.44
CA GLU A 21 4.48 14.94 -8.59
C GLU A 21 3.20 15.05 -9.43
N ILE A 22 2.56 13.93 -9.75
CA ILE A 22 1.31 13.93 -10.52
C ILE A 22 0.20 14.65 -9.73
N ARG A 23 0.16 14.50 -8.41
CA ARG A 23 -0.83 15.14 -7.53
C ARG A 23 -0.82 16.66 -7.62
N LYS A 24 0.29 17.26 -8.05
CA LYS A 24 0.39 18.72 -8.18
C LYS A 24 -0.41 19.27 -9.35
N MET A 25 -0.83 18.43 -10.30
CA MET A 25 -1.63 18.87 -11.43
C MET A 25 -3.01 19.35 -10.98
N ALA A 26 -3.55 20.37 -11.65
CA ALA A 26 -4.93 20.77 -11.48
C ALA A 26 -5.86 19.66 -11.99
N LYS A 27 -7.05 19.52 -11.39
CA LYS A 27 -8.00 18.46 -11.71
C LYS A 27 -8.31 18.40 -13.21
N GLU A 28 -8.60 19.54 -13.83
CA GLU A 28 -8.95 19.59 -15.26
C GLU A 28 -7.77 19.16 -16.13
N ASP A 29 -6.55 19.56 -15.80
CA ASP A 29 -5.36 19.18 -16.54
C ASP A 29 -5.11 17.68 -16.44
N PHE A 30 -5.30 17.10 -15.26
CA PHE A 30 -5.13 15.66 -15.03
C PHE A 30 -6.17 14.85 -15.82
N ILE A 31 -7.45 15.22 -15.72
CA ILE A 31 -8.54 14.49 -16.38
C ILE A 31 -8.40 14.51 -17.91
N ASN A 32 -7.88 15.60 -18.46
CA ASN A 32 -7.71 15.76 -19.91
C ASN A 32 -6.36 15.28 -20.44
N ASP A 33 -5.46 14.79 -19.58
CA ASP A 33 -4.15 14.28 -19.98
C ASP A 33 -4.15 12.74 -19.88
N ASP A 34 -4.46 12.08 -21.00
CA ASP A 34 -4.56 10.63 -21.07
C ASP A 34 -3.28 9.91 -20.65
N ILE A 35 -2.12 10.52 -20.93
CA ILE A 35 -0.82 9.92 -20.57
C ILE A 35 -0.59 9.99 -19.05
N LYS A 36 -0.83 11.15 -18.45
CA LYS A 36 -0.68 11.33 -16.99
C LYS A 36 -1.69 10.49 -16.23
N TYR A 37 -2.91 10.42 -16.71
CA TYR A 37 -3.95 9.59 -16.13
C TYR A 37 -3.56 8.09 -16.18
N ALA A 38 -3.12 7.60 -17.33
CA ALA A 38 -2.69 6.21 -17.48
C ALA A 38 -1.47 5.90 -16.61
N ALA A 39 -0.51 6.84 -16.51
CA ALA A 39 0.64 6.69 -15.64
C ALA A 39 0.22 6.61 -14.17
N ALA A 40 -0.70 7.47 -13.73
CA ALA A 40 -1.19 7.49 -12.36
C ALA A 40 -1.87 6.16 -11.99
N GLU A 41 -2.72 5.62 -12.87
CA GLU A 41 -3.37 4.33 -12.65
C GLU A 41 -2.36 3.21 -12.49
N ARG A 42 -1.37 3.15 -13.37
CA ARG A 42 -0.33 2.10 -13.32
C ARG A 42 0.51 2.22 -12.05
N ILE A 43 0.90 3.43 -11.67
CA ILE A 43 1.68 3.67 -10.46
C ILE A 43 0.87 3.29 -9.21
N LEU A 44 -0.42 3.66 -9.15
CA LEU A 44 -1.31 3.26 -8.05
C LEU A 44 -1.39 1.73 -7.93
N GLN A 45 -1.55 1.04 -9.05
CA GLN A 45 -1.56 -0.43 -9.05
C GLN A 45 -0.28 -1.01 -8.46
N ILE A 46 0.88 -0.52 -8.91
CA ILE A 46 2.19 -0.99 -8.43
C ILE A 46 2.35 -0.70 -6.93
N ILE A 47 1.94 0.48 -6.48
CA ILE A 47 2.02 0.87 -5.06
C ILE A 47 1.17 -0.06 -4.20
N ILE A 48 -0.08 -0.30 -4.58
CA ILE A 48 -0.97 -1.15 -3.80
C ILE A 48 -0.44 -2.58 -3.76
N GLU A 49 0.01 -3.11 -4.90
CA GLU A 49 0.62 -4.44 -4.96
C GLU A 49 1.88 -4.54 -4.10
N THR A 50 2.68 -3.48 -4.06
CA THR A 50 3.88 -3.43 -3.21
C THR A 50 3.51 -3.44 -1.72
N CYS A 51 2.50 -2.68 -1.32
CA CYS A 51 1.98 -2.73 0.05
C CYS A 51 1.48 -4.13 0.42
N LEU A 52 0.77 -4.78 -0.50
CA LEU A 52 0.30 -6.15 -0.30
C LEU A 52 1.46 -7.14 -0.15
N ASN A 53 2.50 -6.99 -0.96
CA ASN A 53 3.70 -7.82 -0.87
C ASN A 53 4.42 -7.64 0.46
N ILE A 54 4.52 -6.42 0.95
CA ILE A 54 5.09 -6.12 2.27
C ILE A 54 4.25 -6.79 3.36
N GLY A 55 2.94 -6.60 3.32
CA GLY A 55 2.03 -7.21 4.30
C GLY A 55 2.13 -8.74 4.32
N ASN A 56 2.14 -9.34 3.15
CA ASN A 56 2.27 -10.79 3.02
C ASN A 56 3.60 -11.30 3.56
N ARG A 57 4.69 -10.57 3.33
CA ARG A 57 6.01 -10.92 3.88
C ARG A 57 6.03 -10.79 5.40
N LEU A 58 5.42 -9.74 5.96
CA LEU A 58 5.30 -9.57 7.42
C LEU A 58 4.57 -10.75 8.04
N ILE A 59 3.43 -11.15 7.46
CA ILE A 59 2.65 -12.29 7.93
C ILE A 59 3.49 -13.57 7.89
N SER A 60 4.23 -13.78 6.79
CA SER A 60 5.12 -14.94 6.64
C SER A 60 6.19 -15.00 7.73
N LEU A 61 6.77 -13.86 8.09
CA LEU A 61 7.78 -13.80 9.16
C LEU A 61 7.18 -14.08 10.54
N LEU A 62 5.96 -13.60 10.79
CA LEU A 62 5.33 -13.71 12.10
C LEU A 62 4.69 -15.06 12.36
N GLN A 63 4.37 -15.83 11.33
CA GLN A 63 3.73 -17.14 11.51
C GLN A 63 4.59 -18.16 12.26
N PHE A 64 5.90 -17.93 12.35
CA PHE A 64 6.80 -18.76 13.14
C PHE A 64 6.78 -18.41 14.63
N GLU A 65 6.22 -17.28 15.01
CA GLU A 65 6.21 -16.75 16.38
C GLU A 65 4.85 -16.90 17.05
N GLU A 66 3.77 -16.84 16.29
CA GLU A 66 2.40 -16.96 16.77
C GLU A 66 1.48 -17.52 15.70
N PRO A 67 0.33 -18.11 16.08
CA PRO A 67 -0.64 -18.60 15.10
C PRO A 67 -1.19 -17.44 14.27
N VAL A 68 -1.02 -17.52 12.96
CA VAL A 68 -1.51 -16.52 12.02
C VAL A 68 -2.33 -17.19 10.93
N LYS A 69 -3.52 -16.65 10.65
CA LYS A 69 -4.37 -17.12 9.56
C LYS A 69 -3.70 -16.86 8.21
N THR A 70 -3.81 -17.81 7.29
CA THR A 70 -3.34 -17.61 5.91
C THR A 70 -4.31 -16.69 5.15
N PRO A 71 -3.82 -15.65 4.46
CA PRO A 71 -4.68 -14.78 3.66
C PRO A 71 -5.36 -15.56 2.52
N GLU A 72 -6.67 -15.37 2.35
CA GLU A 72 -7.45 -15.97 1.26
C GLU A 72 -7.73 -14.94 0.15
N SER A 73 -7.55 -13.66 0.44
CA SER A 73 -7.73 -12.57 -0.51
C SER A 73 -6.71 -11.46 -0.23
N TYR A 74 -6.60 -10.50 -1.14
CA TYR A 74 -5.73 -9.33 -0.91
C TYR A 74 -6.19 -8.50 0.28
N ALA A 75 -7.51 -8.33 0.44
CA ALA A 75 -8.05 -7.58 1.59
C ALA A 75 -7.70 -8.25 2.92
N ASP A 76 -7.64 -9.59 2.96
CA ASP A 76 -7.29 -10.34 4.17
C ASP A 76 -5.92 -9.97 4.71
N ILE A 77 -4.97 -9.61 3.85
CA ILE A 77 -3.61 -9.22 4.27
C ILE A 77 -3.70 -8.06 5.28
N PHE A 78 -4.47 -7.03 4.96
CA PHE A 78 -4.60 -5.88 5.85
C PHE A 78 -5.45 -6.17 7.08
N ILE A 79 -6.43 -7.07 6.97
CA ILE A 79 -7.22 -7.53 8.10
C ILE A 79 -6.34 -8.32 9.10
N ILE A 80 -5.47 -9.18 8.59
CA ILE A 80 -4.53 -9.94 9.43
C ILE A 80 -3.54 -9.00 10.10
N MET A 81 -3.01 -7.99 9.38
CA MET A 81 -2.13 -6.98 9.97
C MET A 81 -2.82 -6.24 11.12
N ARG A 82 -4.12 -5.94 11.00
CA ARG A 82 -4.92 -5.37 12.08
C ARG A 82 -5.00 -6.33 13.28
N ASN A 83 -5.28 -7.59 13.03
CA ASN A 83 -5.39 -8.61 14.08
C ASN A 83 -4.06 -8.83 14.81
N LEU A 84 -2.94 -8.66 14.10
CA LEU A 84 -1.60 -8.71 14.66
C LEU A 84 -1.20 -7.39 15.36
N LYS A 85 -2.09 -6.41 15.38
CA LYS A 85 -1.88 -5.08 15.99
C LYS A 85 -0.73 -4.28 15.35
N ILE A 86 -0.43 -4.55 14.08
CA ILE A 86 0.55 -3.77 13.31
C ILE A 86 -0.07 -2.46 12.86
N ILE A 87 -1.35 -2.50 12.48
CA ILE A 87 -2.12 -1.32 12.07
C ILE A 87 -3.42 -1.25 12.87
N ASP A 88 -3.95 -0.05 13.07
CA ASP A 88 -5.21 0.14 13.76
C ASP A 88 -6.41 -0.20 12.86
N PRO A 89 -7.62 -0.43 13.46
CA PRO A 89 -8.80 -0.81 12.68
C PRO A 89 -9.21 0.21 11.62
N GLU A 90 -9.13 1.49 11.91
CA GLU A 90 -9.52 2.55 10.98
C GLU A 90 -8.58 2.56 9.75
N PHE A 91 -7.28 2.51 9.98
CA PHE A 91 -6.30 2.45 8.89
C PHE A 91 -6.44 1.17 8.08
N SER A 92 -6.71 0.04 8.72
CA SER A 92 -6.98 -1.23 8.05
C SER A 92 -8.13 -1.11 7.05
N GLU A 93 -9.23 -0.45 7.43
CA GLU A 93 -10.36 -0.23 6.52
C GLU A 93 -9.96 0.56 5.27
N ARG A 94 -9.14 1.59 5.44
CA ARG A 94 -8.63 2.40 4.33
C ARG A 94 -7.75 1.57 3.40
N LEU A 95 -6.89 0.72 3.94
CA LEU A 95 -6.04 -0.16 3.15
C LEU A 95 -6.83 -1.26 2.45
N VAL A 96 -7.87 -1.79 3.09
CA VAL A 96 -8.79 -2.75 2.46
C VAL A 96 -9.47 -2.11 1.23
N ASP A 97 -9.91 -0.86 1.34
CA ASP A 97 -10.49 -0.12 0.21
C ASP A 97 -9.47 0.05 -0.91
N MET A 98 -8.20 0.30 -0.59
CA MET A 98 -7.13 0.34 -1.57
C MET A 98 -6.97 -1.00 -2.31
N ALA A 99 -7.03 -2.11 -1.59
CA ALA A 99 -6.94 -3.44 -2.19
C ALA A 99 -8.11 -3.70 -3.16
N LYS A 100 -9.31 -3.27 -2.79
CA LYS A 100 -10.49 -3.34 -3.66
C LYS A 100 -10.32 -2.48 -4.91
N PHE A 101 -9.76 -1.29 -4.75
CA PHE A 101 -9.48 -0.39 -5.88
C PHE A 101 -8.45 -1.01 -6.83
N ARG A 102 -7.41 -1.67 -6.31
CA ARG A 102 -6.44 -2.40 -7.13
C ARG A 102 -7.13 -3.45 -8.00
N ASN A 103 -8.10 -4.17 -7.46
CA ASN A 103 -8.85 -5.16 -8.23
C ASN A 103 -9.64 -4.53 -9.37
N ARG A 104 -10.22 -3.35 -9.15
CA ARG A 104 -10.88 -2.58 -10.20
C ARG A 104 -9.89 -2.13 -11.29
N LEU A 105 -8.70 -1.65 -10.91
CA LEU A 105 -7.66 -1.25 -11.87
C LEU A 105 -7.24 -2.39 -12.80
N VAL A 106 -7.18 -3.62 -12.28
CA VAL A 106 -6.72 -4.78 -13.03
C VAL A 106 -7.82 -5.41 -13.88
N HIS A 107 -9.05 -5.48 -13.35
CA HIS A 107 -10.14 -6.22 -13.99
C HIS A 107 -11.16 -5.34 -14.70
N LEU A 108 -11.32 -4.08 -14.30
CA LEU A 108 -12.35 -3.17 -14.80
C LEU A 108 -11.78 -1.79 -15.15
N TYR A 109 -10.54 -1.74 -15.67
CA TYR A 109 -9.83 -0.49 -15.90
C TYR A 109 -10.57 0.51 -16.82
N TRP A 110 -11.43 0.02 -17.72
CA TRP A 110 -12.20 0.88 -18.63
C TRP A 110 -13.39 1.57 -17.94
N ASP A 111 -13.78 1.12 -16.75
CA ASP A 111 -14.93 1.63 -15.98
C ASP A 111 -14.55 2.67 -14.93
N ILE A 112 -13.27 2.99 -14.79
CA ILE A 112 -12.82 3.90 -13.73
C ILE A 112 -12.92 5.33 -14.25
N ASP A 113 -13.73 6.15 -13.54
CA ASP A 113 -13.85 7.57 -13.77
C ASP A 113 -12.53 8.27 -13.40
N PRO A 114 -11.94 9.08 -14.30
CA PRO A 114 -10.72 9.86 -13.97
C PRO A 114 -10.85 10.72 -12.72
N GLU A 115 -12.05 11.20 -12.39
CA GLU A 115 -12.28 11.96 -11.16
C GLU A 115 -12.06 11.12 -9.90
N VAL A 116 -12.38 9.83 -9.96
CA VAL A 116 -12.14 8.91 -8.83
C VAL A 116 -10.64 8.75 -8.60
N THR A 117 -9.87 8.55 -9.67
CA THR A 117 -8.41 8.45 -9.59
C THR A 117 -7.81 9.74 -9.04
N TYR A 118 -8.25 10.88 -9.52
CA TYR A 118 -7.79 12.19 -9.03
C TYR A 118 -8.06 12.35 -7.53
N ARG A 119 -9.25 11.97 -7.08
CA ARG A 119 -9.62 12.04 -5.67
C ARG A 119 -8.72 11.16 -4.81
N ILE A 120 -8.43 9.94 -5.28
CA ILE A 120 -7.52 9.02 -4.58
C ILE A 120 -6.12 9.61 -4.45
N LEU A 121 -5.62 10.27 -5.50
CA LEU A 121 -4.32 10.95 -5.44
C LEU A 121 -4.27 12.03 -4.35
N HIS A 122 -5.39 12.71 -4.09
CA HIS A 122 -5.45 13.79 -3.10
C HIS A 122 -5.75 13.28 -1.69
N ASP A 123 -6.61 12.28 -1.56
CA ASP A 123 -7.11 11.85 -0.26
C ASP A 123 -6.33 10.67 0.32
N ASN A 124 -5.72 9.84 -0.52
CA ASN A 124 -5.18 8.54 -0.09
C ASN A 124 -3.68 8.37 -0.30
N VAL A 125 -3.02 9.24 -1.07
CA VAL A 125 -1.57 9.09 -1.32
C VAL A 125 -0.77 9.18 -0.02
N ASP A 126 -1.20 10.02 0.92
CA ASP A 126 -0.51 10.15 2.20
C ASP A 126 -0.64 8.89 3.08
N ASP A 127 -1.62 8.03 2.83
CA ASP A 127 -1.73 6.72 3.48
C ASP A 127 -0.54 5.82 3.14
N ILE A 128 0.04 5.97 1.96
CA ILE A 128 1.22 5.22 1.55
C ILE A 128 2.41 5.57 2.43
N LYS A 129 2.61 6.86 2.69
CA LYS A 129 3.67 7.32 3.60
C LYS A 129 3.43 6.80 5.01
N LYS A 130 2.20 6.86 5.49
CA LYS A 130 1.83 6.32 6.79
C LYS A 130 2.11 4.82 6.88
N PHE A 131 1.78 4.06 5.84
CA PHE A 131 2.07 2.63 5.76
C PHE A 131 3.57 2.36 5.84
N GLN A 132 4.37 3.09 5.06
CA GLN A 132 5.84 2.98 5.11
C GLN A 132 6.37 3.18 6.52
N ASP A 133 5.93 4.26 7.17
CA ASP A 133 6.43 4.63 8.50
C ASP A 133 6.05 3.57 9.54
N ILE A 134 4.84 3.03 9.46
CA ILE A 134 4.39 1.94 10.34
C ILE A 134 5.24 0.68 10.16
N VAL A 135 5.51 0.30 8.91
CA VAL A 135 6.31 -0.90 8.61
C VAL A 135 7.74 -0.74 9.09
N VAL A 136 8.36 0.42 8.83
CA VAL A 136 9.72 0.72 9.27
C VAL A 136 9.81 0.67 10.80
N ASP A 137 8.87 1.33 11.48
CA ASP A 137 8.83 1.35 12.94
C ASP A 137 8.65 -0.06 13.52
N PHE A 138 7.73 -0.82 12.98
CA PHE A 138 7.49 -2.20 13.41
C PHE A 138 8.73 -3.07 13.24
N MET A 139 9.38 -3.01 12.08
CA MET A 139 10.57 -3.81 11.80
C MET A 139 11.75 -3.40 12.68
N ASN A 140 11.94 -2.11 12.93
CA ASN A 140 13.00 -1.62 13.79
C ASN A 140 12.81 -2.07 15.24
N LYS A 141 11.59 -2.03 15.75
CA LYS A 141 11.28 -2.53 17.09
C LYS A 141 11.50 -4.04 17.20
N ARG A 142 11.12 -4.79 16.17
CA ARG A 142 11.33 -6.22 16.11
C ARG A 142 12.83 -6.57 16.11
N ASP A 143 13.63 -5.89 15.31
CA ASP A 143 15.07 -6.11 15.22
C ASP A 143 15.77 -5.74 16.54
N ALA A 144 15.35 -4.66 17.19
CA ALA A 144 15.85 -4.26 18.50
C ALA A 144 15.53 -5.29 19.59
N GLY A 145 14.32 -5.88 19.56
CA GLY A 145 13.92 -6.96 20.46
C GLY A 145 14.79 -8.20 20.30
N LYS A 146 15.14 -8.56 19.06
CA LYS A 146 16.02 -9.71 18.78
C LYS A 146 17.45 -9.52 19.26
N LYS A 147 17.97 -8.29 19.22
CA LYS A 147 19.33 -7.97 19.67
C LYS A 147 19.48 -8.06 21.20
N LYS A 148 18.39 -8.01 21.96
CA LYS A 148 18.39 -8.10 23.42
C LYS A 148 18.32 -9.55 23.93
N GLU A 149 18.03 -10.49 23.06
CA GLU A 149 18.04 -11.92 23.33
C GLU A 149 19.42 -12.52 23.06
#